data_d17888414cd6aad401a88bb6fd679e4e
#
_entry.id   d17888414cd6aad401a88bb6fd679e4e
#
_cell.length_a   1.000
_cell.length_b   1.000
_cell.length_c   1.000
_cell.angle_alpha   90.00
_cell.angle_beta   90.00
_cell.angle_gamma   90.00
#
_symmetry.space_group_name_H-M   'P 1'
#
loop_
_entity.id
_entity.type
_entity.pdbx_description
1 polymer ?
#
loop_
_entity_poly.entity_id
_entity_poly.type
_entity_poly.pdbx_seq_one_letter_code
_entity_poly.pdbx_strand_id
1 'polypeptide(L)'
;MKRWKHRPEGSTWGDWGDDDQLGRLNLITPKKVKEGIAEVKEGLSFCLSLPLDFPGGNVLNPRRLPPVLSPTGDENGWRFNFHTRSLNPLFVDVASDDRVILTLQYSTQWDTLAHVGGLFDADGDGVPEALYYNGFKAGSDVVGPQPDAGRDGCGHLSYAHKLGVENMAAKAIQGRAVLVDLEKHFGRGHTYVGYDAFRKVLDADKVVVEPGDMLLLYTGFTDEIMKMNKQVDPERAHAMCCVLDGRDRKLLQWITDSQISALIADNYGVE
;
A
#
# COMPACT_ATOMS: atom_id res chain seq x y z
N MET A 1 -21.58 -5.38 17.40
CA MET A 1 -21.28 -5.10 18.83
C MET A 1 -19.89 -4.47 18.87
N LYS A 2 -19.74 -3.36 19.58
CA LYS A 2 -18.48 -2.62 19.67
C LYS A 2 -17.37 -3.49 20.26
N ARG A 3 -16.20 -3.56 19.59
CA ARG A 3 -15.06 -4.44 19.96
C ARG A 3 -14.12 -3.81 20.97
N TRP A 4 -14.33 -2.54 21.33
CA TRP A 4 -13.45 -1.77 22.20
C TRP A 4 -14.26 -0.88 23.16
N LYS A 5 -13.69 -0.58 24.32
CA LYS A 5 -14.11 0.47 25.23
C LYS A 5 -13.29 1.75 25.00
N HIS A 6 -12.00 1.57 24.67
CA HIS A 6 -11.06 2.61 24.36
C HIS A 6 -10.56 2.44 22.94
N ARG A 7 -10.16 3.52 22.28
CA ARG A 7 -9.54 3.51 20.95
C ARG A 7 -8.21 4.25 20.99
N PRO A 8 -7.22 3.93 20.14
CA PRO A 8 -5.97 4.68 20.06
C PRO A 8 -6.22 6.17 19.81
N GLU A 9 -5.40 7.04 20.41
CA GLU A 9 -5.46 8.48 20.22
C GLU A 9 -5.30 8.81 18.71
N GLY A 10 -6.15 9.72 18.20
CA GLY A 10 -6.16 10.09 16.77
C GLY A 10 -6.71 9.02 15.83
N SER A 11 -7.09 7.83 16.32
CA SER A 11 -7.69 6.81 15.46
C SER A 11 -9.10 7.17 15.02
N THR A 12 -9.51 6.61 13.88
CA THR A 12 -10.86 6.76 13.32
C THR A 12 -11.75 5.56 13.60
N TRP A 13 -11.42 4.75 14.63
CA TRP A 13 -12.24 3.60 15.00
C TRP A 13 -13.67 4.00 15.36
N GLY A 14 -14.64 3.38 14.70
CA GLY A 14 -16.05 3.64 14.91
C GLY A 14 -16.62 4.88 14.23
N ASP A 15 -15.80 5.71 13.60
CA ASP A 15 -16.28 6.94 12.95
C ASP A 15 -17.24 6.64 11.78
N TRP A 16 -17.11 5.47 11.16
CA TRP A 16 -18.00 4.95 10.11
C TRP A 16 -18.76 3.68 10.54
N GLY A 17 -18.87 3.46 11.84
CA GLY A 17 -19.54 2.31 12.42
C GLY A 17 -18.62 1.21 12.93
N ASP A 18 -19.14 0.40 13.84
CA ASP A 18 -18.35 -0.63 14.54
C ASP A 18 -17.80 -1.72 13.62
N ASP A 19 -18.41 -1.94 12.45
CA ASP A 19 -18.07 -2.98 11.49
C ASP A 19 -17.40 -2.44 10.23
N ASP A 20 -17.05 -1.12 10.22
CA ASP A 20 -16.36 -0.53 9.09
C ASP A 20 -15.00 -1.17 8.84
N GLN A 21 -14.67 -1.41 7.57
CA GLN A 21 -13.46 -2.03 7.09
C GLN A 21 -12.70 -1.19 6.04
N LEU A 22 -13.13 0.04 5.82
CA LEU A 22 -12.58 0.94 4.81
C LEU A 22 -11.81 2.11 5.43
N GLY A 23 -12.09 2.46 6.68
CA GLY A 23 -11.45 3.60 7.33
C GLY A 23 -11.65 4.89 6.54
N ARG A 24 -10.60 5.65 6.35
CA ARG A 24 -10.65 6.95 5.67
C ARG A 24 -11.06 6.88 4.20
N LEU A 25 -11.02 5.70 3.56
CA LEU A 25 -11.56 5.55 2.20
C LEU A 25 -13.06 5.85 2.12
N ASN A 26 -13.78 5.84 3.24
CA ASN A 26 -15.16 6.33 3.32
C ASN A 26 -15.30 7.82 2.96
N LEU A 27 -14.23 8.60 3.07
CA LEU A 27 -14.20 10.02 2.66
C LEU A 27 -14.20 10.22 1.14
N ILE A 28 -13.93 9.17 0.37
CA ILE A 28 -14.06 9.19 -1.09
C ILE A 28 -15.53 9.05 -1.46
N THR A 29 -16.24 10.18 -1.40
CA THR A 29 -17.65 10.28 -1.74
C THR A 29 -17.85 10.45 -3.25
N PRO A 30 -19.08 10.26 -3.79
CA PRO A 30 -19.38 10.58 -5.19
C PRO A 30 -19.02 12.02 -5.58
N LYS A 31 -19.12 12.97 -4.64
CA LYS A 31 -18.70 14.37 -4.85
C LYS A 31 -17.18 14.42 -5.08
N LYS A 32 -16.38 13.77 -4.22
CA LYS A 32 -14.92 13.73 -4.32
C LYS A 32 -14.45 13.05 -5.62
N VAL A 33 -15.16 12.01 -6.07
CA VAL A 33 -14.91 11.39 -7.39
C VAL A 33 -15.12 12.40 -8.52
N LYS A 34 -16.21 13.16 -8.49
CA LYS A 34 -16.46 14.19 -9.49
C LYS A 34 -15.44 15.32 -9.47
N GLU A 35 -14.97 15.71 -8.29
CA GLU A 35 -13.86 16.67 -8.13
C GLU A 35 -12.59 16.15 -8.81
N GLY A 36 -12.22 14.88 -8.58
CA GLY A 36 -11.09 14.25 -9.26
C GLY A 36 -11.21 14.23 -10.78
N ILE A 37 -12.40 13.93 -11.31
CA ILE A 37 -12.66 13.98 -12.76
C ILE A 37 -12.50 15.40 -13.29
N ALA A 38 -12.90 16.42 -12.52
CA ALA A 38 -12.80 17.82 -12.92
C ALA A 38 -11.36 18.33 -13.03
N GLU A 39 -10.39 17.65 -12.41
CA GLU A 39 -8.95 17.96 -12.53
C GLU A 39 -8.36 17.51 -13.88
N VAL A 40 -9.03 16.63 -14.63
CA VAL A 40 -8.57 16.17 -15.94
C VAL A 40 -8.74 17.30 -16.96
N LYS A 41 -7.63 17.91 -17.38
CA LYS A 41 -7.61 19.01 -18.37
C LYS A 41 -7.01 18.57 -19.71
N GLU A 42 -5.96 17.79 -19.69
CA GLU A 42 -5.18 17.43 -20.87
C GLU A 42 -5.37 15.96 -21.29
N GLY A 43 -6.08 15.16 -20.48
CA GLY A 43 -6.30 13.74 -20.75
C GLY A 43 -5.04 12.89 -20.68
N LEU A 44 -4.02 13.33 -19.93
CA LEU A 44 -2.79 12.59 -19.71
C LEU A 44 -2.98 11.55 -18.58
N SER A 45 -2.35 10.40 -18.75
CA SER A 45 -2.29 9.34 -17.72
C SER A 45 -0.84 9.03 -17.37
N PHE A 46 -0.60 8.72 -16.10
CA PHE A 46 0.73 8.42 -15.59
C PHE A 46 0.70 7.08 -14.87
N CYS A 47 1.67 6.20 -15.15
CA CYS A 47 1.89 5.00 -14.36
C CYS A 47 2.71 5.37 -13.13
N LEU A 48 2.14 5.21 -11.94
CA LEU A 48 2.81 5.49 -10.67
C LEU A 48 3.40 4.23 -10.02
N SER A 49 3.33 3.08 -10.71
CA SER A 49 3.87 1.82 -10.20
C SER A 49 5.22 1.53 -10.81
N LEU A 50 6.15 1.05 -10.00
CA LEU A 50 7.36 0.38 -10.49
C LEU A 50 6.99 -0.93 -11.20
N PRO A 51 7.82 -1.43 -12.13
CA PRO A 51 7.71 -2.81 -12.58
C PRO A 51 7.76 -3.77 -11.39
N LEU A 52 7.00 -4.86 -11.44
CA LEU A 52 6.85 -5.78 -10.31
C LEU A 52 8.16 -6.42 -9.83
N ASP A 53 9.17 -6.50 -10.69
CA ASP A 53 10.47 -7.07 -10.38
C ASP A 53 11.50 -6.05 -9.85
N PHE A 54 11.05 -4.83 -9.53
CA PHE A 54 11.82 -3.85 -8.79
C PHE A 54 11.47 -3.92 -7.29
N PRO A 55 12.46 -3.70 -6.43
CA PRO A 55 13.79 -3.10 -6.64
C PRO A 55 14.87 -4.04 -7.18
N GLY A 56 14.62 -5.34 -7.28
CA GLY A 56 15.58 -6.36 -7.67
C GLY A 56 16.18 -7.09 -6.46
N GLY A 57 16.33 -8.43 -6.57
CA GLY A 57 16.83 -9.26 -5.47
C GLY A 57 15.96 -9.17 -4.21
N ASN A 58 16.55 -9.40 -3.05
CA ASN A 58 15.88 -9.29 -1.75
C ASN A 58 16.75 -8.62 -0.66
N VAL A 59 17.73 -7.82 -1.09
CA VAL A 59 18.70 -7.19 -0.17
C VAL A 59 18.07 -6.13 0.74
N LEU A 60 17.03 -5.41 0.25
CA LEU A 60 16.31 -4.42 1.07
C LEU A 60 15.44 -5.08 2.12
N ASN A 61 14.83 -6.19 1.79
CA ASN A 61 14.03 -6.98 2.74
C ASN A 61 14.16 -8.47 2.40
N PRO A 62 14.99 -9.23 3.15
CA PRO A 62 15.24 -10.64 2.86
C PRO A 62 14.00 -11.55 2.85
N ARG A 63 12.91 -11.12 3.46
CA ARG A 63 11.63 -11.85 3.49
C ARG A 63 10.77 -11.63 2.23
N ARG A 64 11.07 -10.60 1.45
CA ARG A 64 10.32 -10.22 0.25
C ARG A 64 11.08 -10.68 -0.98
N LEU A 65 10.66 -11.82 -1.54
CA LEU A 65 11.31 -12.39 -2.72
C LEU A 65 10.76 -11.76 -4.00
N PRO A 66 11.61 -11.61 -5.05
CA PRO A 66 11.17 -11.11 -6.33
C PRO A 66 10.14 -12.04 -6.97
N PRO A 67 9.29 -11.51 -7.85
CA PRO A 67 8.29 -12.31 -8.55
C PRO A 67 8.95 -13.38 -9.42
N VAL A 68 8.33 -14.56 -9.46
CA VAL A 68 8.73 -15.66 -10.35
C VAL A 68 7.62 -15.87 -11.36
N LEU A 69 7.88 -15.52 -12.62
CA LEU A 69 6.98 -15.75 -13.73
C LEU A 69 7.24 -17.14 -14.33
N SER A 70 6.21 -17.89 -14.61
CA SER A 70 6.30 -19.21 -15.25
C SER A 70 5.09 -19.49 -16.12
N PRO A 71 5.21 -20.27 -17.20
CA PRO A 71 4.06 -20.67 -17.99
C PRO A 71 3.12 -21.56 -17.16
N THR A 72 1.84 -21.61 -17.53
CA THR A 72 0.94 -22.67 -17.09
C THR A 72 1.13 -23.92 -17.96
N GLY A 73 0.64 -25.06 -17.48
CA GLY A 73 0.72 -26.31 -18.24
C GLY A 73 -0.01 -27.45 -17.54
N ASP A 74 -0.17 -28.55 -18.27
CA ASP A 74 -0.75 -29.79 -17.79
C ASP A 74 0.10 -30.98 -18.24
N GLU A 75 -0.40 -32.20 -18.11
CA GLU A 75 0.25 -33.43 -18.55
C GLU A 75 0.57 -33.48 -20.06
N ASN A 76 -0.12 -32.64 -20.85
CA ASN A 76 0.06 -32.53 -22.30
C ASN A 76 1.05 -31.45 -22.72
N GLY A 77 1.66 -30.75 -21.76
CA GLY A 77 2.70 -29.74 -21.97
C GLY A 77 2.36 -28.34 -21.55
N TRP A 78 3.25 -27.44 -21.93
CA TRP A 78 3.12 -26.02 -21.54
C TRP A 78 2.07 -25.29 -22.38
N ARG A 79 1.32 -24.41 -21.74
CA ARG A 79 0.32 -23.51 -22.36
C ARG A 79 0.93 -22.14 -22.68
N PHE A 80 2.12 -22.15 -23.27
CA PHE A 80 2.82 -20.93 -23.67
C PHE A 80 3.34 -21.10 -25.12
N ASN A 81 2.99 -20.17 -26.00
CA ASN A 81 3.11 -20.34 -27.45
C ASN A 81 2.42 -21.65 -27.94
N PHE A 82 1.30 -21.97 -27.30
CA PHE A 82 0.55 -23.19 -27.54
C PHE A 82 -0.31 -23.06 -28.80
N HIS A 83 -0.05 -23.91 -29.77
CA HIS A 83 -0.83 -23.95 -31.02
C HIS A 83 -2.17 -24.66 -30.77
N THR A 84 -3.27 -23.92 -30.79
CA THR A 84 -4.62 -24.47 -30.55
C THR A 84 -5.05 -25.49 -31.61
N ARG A 85 -4.39 -25.49 -32.78
CA ARG A 85 -4.57 -26.52 -33.83
C ARG A 85 -4.34 -27.93 -33.33
N SER A 86 -3.55 -28.15 -32.29
CA SER A 86 -3.37 -29.45 -31.65
C SER A 86 -4.64 -29.98 -30.98
N LEU A 87 -5.57 -29.07 -30.60
CA LEU A 87 -6.87 -29.44 -30.05
C LEU A 87 -7.92 -29.66 -31.14
N ASN A 88 -7.89 -28.83 -32.16
CA ASN A 88 -8.80 -28.91 -33.32
C ASN A 88 -8.08 -28.34 -34.55
N PRO A 89 -8.01 -29.11 -35.66
CA PRO A 89 -7.35 -28.68 -36.89
C PRO A 89 -7.88 -27.39 -37.51
N LEU A 90 -9.10 -26.98 -37.16
CA LEU A 90 -9.72 -25.74 -37.63
C LEU A 90 -9.28 -24.52 -36.83
N PHE A 91 -8.66 -24.70 -35.66
CA PHE A 91 -8.19 -23.57 -34.83
C PHE A 91 -6.87 -23.04 -35.40
N VAL A 92 -6.77 -21.73 -35.40
CA VAL A 92 -5.63 -20.97 -35.97
C VAL A 92 -4.88 -20.15 -34.93
N ASP A 93 -5.36 -20.16 -33.70
CA ASP A 93 -4.81 -19.32 -32.61
C ASP A 93 -3.53 -19.91 -32.01
N VAL A 94 -2.73 -19.02 -31.46
CA VAL A 94 -1.61 -19.35 -30.57
C VAL A 94 -1.88 -18.67 -29.23
N ALA A 95 -1.92 -19.46 -28.15
CA ALA A 95 -2.25 -19.00 -26.82
C ALA A 95 -1.03 -19.06 -25.90
N SER A 96 -0.93 -18.10 -24.96
CA SER A 96 0.08 -18.10 -23.93
C SER A 96 -0.57 -17.73 -22.61
N ASP A 97 -0.53 -18.71 -21.67
CA ASP A 97 -1.00 -18.54 -20.30
C ASP A 97 0.20 -18.62 -19.36
N ASP A 98 0.28 -17.67 -18.46
CA ASP A 98 1.33 -17.57 -17.46
C ASP A 98 0.76 -17.42 -16.05
N ARG A 99 1.63 -17.63 -15.08
CA ARG A 99 1.36 -17.41 -13.66
C ARG A 99 2.54 -16.69 -13.02
N VAL A 100 2.26 -15.97 -11.93
CA VAL A 100 3.28 -15.35 -11.10
C VAL A 100 3.18 -15.83 -9.66
N ILE A 101 4.32 -16.15 -9.05
CA ILE A 101 4.46 -16.24 -7.59
C ILE A 101 5.03 -14.91 -7.13
N LEU A 102 4.33 -14.21 -6.26
CA LEU A 102 4.63 -12.84 -5.87
C LEU A 102 4.51 -12.64 -4.36
N THR A 103 5.54 -12.05 -3.76
CA THR A 103 5.37 -11.41 -2.45
C THR A 103 4.66 -10.08 -2.66
N LEU A 104 3.44 -9.93 -2.14
CA LEU A 104 2.56 -8.79 -2.44
C LEU A 104 3.19 -7.43 -2.08
N GLN A 105 4.05 -7.37 -1.06
CA GLN A 105 4.75 -6.17 -0.61
C GLN A 105 6.18 -6.06 -1.18
N TYR A 106 6.45 -6.68 -2.33
CA TYR A 106 7.78 -6.68 -2.94
C TYR A 106 8.11 -5.36 -3.65
N SER A 107 7.20 -4.88 -4.47
CA SER A 107 7.33 -3.65 -5.26
C SER A 107 6.30 -2.61 -4.82
N THR A 108 5.87 -1.74 -5.72
CA THR A 108 4.76 -0.82 -5.46
C THR A 108 3.53 -1.60 -5.01
N GLN A 109 2.94 -1.20 -3.92
CA GLN A 109 1.89 -1.95 -3.24
C GLN A 109 0.78 -1.03 -2.75
N TRP A 110 -0.37 -1.62 -2.51
CA TRP A 110 -1.47 -1.00 -1.79
C TRP A 110 -1.69 -1.79 -0.50
N ASP A 111 -1.33 -1.19 0.63
CA ASP A 111 -1.52 -1.84 1.92
C ASP A 111 -2.96 -1.76 2.39
N THR A 112 -3.49 -2.87 2.86
CA THR A 112 -4.81 -2.95 3.48
C THR A 112 -4.74 -2.60 4.97
N LEU A 113 -5.89 -2.39 5.58
CA LEU A 113 -5.97 -2.19 7.04
C LEU A 113 -5.66 -3.47 7.84
N ALA A 114 -5.47 -4.62 7.17
CA ALA A 114 -4.97 -5.87 7.74
C ALA A 114 -3.44 -6.00 7.67
N HIS A 115 -2.72 -5.05 7.02
CA HIS A 115 -1.27 -5.18 6.86
C HIS A 115 -0.51 -4.84 8.15
N VAL A 116 -0.92 -3.79 8.85
CA VAL A 116 -0.28 -3.34 10.10
C VAL A 116 -1.32 -3.19 11.20
N GLY A 117 -1.07 -3.83 12.31
CA GLY A 117 -1.82 -3.68 13.57
C GLY A 117 -0.92 -3.16 14.68
N GLY A 118 -1.45 -3.08 15.89
CA GLY A 118 -0.71 -2.64 17.06
C GLY A 118 -1.11 -3.38 18.33
N LEU A 119 -0.30 -3.26 19.35
CA LEU A 119 -0.64 -3.70 20.70
C LEU A 119 -1.35 -2.55 21.41
N PHE A 120 -2.59 -2.78 21.83
CA PHE A 120 -3.42 -1.77 22.47
C PHE A 120 -4.43 -2.41 23.43
N ASP A 121 -4.54 -1.88 24.65
CA ASP A 121 -5.56 -2.27 25.62
C ASP A 121 -6.90 -1.61 25.25
N ALA A 122 -7.67 -2.31 24.44
CA ALA A 122 -8.92 -1.78 23.93
C ALA A 122 -10.11 -2.02 24.85
N ASP A 123 -10.05 -3.01 25.73
CA ASP A 123 -11.13 -3.31 26.68
C ASP A 123 -10.91 -2.75 28.09
N GLY A 124 -9.69 -2.19 28.34
CA GLY A 124 -9.36 -1.51 29.59
C GLY A 124 -9.09 -2.44 30.76
N ASP A 125 -8.62 -3.66 30.49
CA ASP A 125 -8.24 -4.63 31.52
C ASP A 125 -6.77 -4.54 31.94
N GLY A 126 -5.98 -3.69 31.26
CA GLY A 126 -4.55 -3.47 31.49
C GLY A 126 -3.64 -4.41 30.68
N VAL A 127 -4.18 -5.25 29.82
CA VAL A 127 -3.43 -6.19 28.98
C VAL A 127 -3.59 -5.81 27.50
N PRO A 128 -2.54 -5.33 26.81
CA PRO A 128 -2.63 -5.00 25.40
C PRO A 128 -2.90 -6.22 24.52
N GLU A 129 -3.91 -6.13 23.65
CA GLU A 129 -4.19 -7.13 22.63
C GLU A 129 -3.56 -6.73 21.30
N ALA A 130 -3.28 -7.72 20.45
CA ALA A 130 -2.88 -7.48 19.06
C ALA A 130 -4.10 -7.16 18.20
N LEU A 131 -4.24 -5.89 17.82
CA LEU A 131 -5.42 -5.36 17.15
C LEU A 131 -5.05 -4.65 15.85
N TYR A 132 -5.97 -4.73 14.92
CA TYR A 132 -5.98 -3.96 13.67
C TYR A 132 -7.04 -2.86 13.74
N TYR A 133 -7.18 -2.13 12.63
CA TYR A 133 -8.20 -1.09 12.52
C TYR A 133 -9.56 -1.57 13.07
N ASN A 134 -10.26 -0.67 13.73
CA ASN A 134 -11.61 -0.88 14.27
C ASN A 134 -11.71 -2.03 15.29
N GLY A 135 -10.58 -2.35 15.96
CA GLY A 135 -10.51 -3.37 17.00
C GLY A 135 -10.66 -4.81 16.50
N PHE A 136 -10.46 -5.05 15.21
CA PHE A 136 -10.40 -6.42 14.69
C PHE A 136 -9.15 -7.12 15.22
N LYS A 137 -9.26 -8.40 15.58
CA LYS A 137 -8.22 -9.14 16.34
C LYS A 137 -7.31 -9.95 15.45
N ALA A 138 -6.02 -9.93 15.78
CA ALA A 138 -5.08 -10.93 15.27
C ALA A 138 -5.46 -12.33 15.78
N GLY A 139 -5.30 -13.34 14.93
CA GLY A 139 -5.60 -14.74 15.23
C GLY A 139 -7.05 -15.16 14.97
N SER A 140 -7.99 -14.22 14.89
CA SER A 140 -9.40 -14.51 14.56
C SER A 140 -9.89 -13.78 13.31
N ASP A 141 -9.69 -12.48 13.22
CA ASP A 141 -10.12 -11.67 12.09
C ASP A 141 -9.05 -11.58 11.00
N VAL A 142 -7.79 -11.50 11.42
CA VAL A 142 -6.60 -11.60 10.56
C VAL A 142 -5.80 -12.81 11.05
N VAL A 143 -5.83 -13.89 10.28
CA VAL A 143 -5.31 -15.21 10.68
C VAL A 143 -3.96 -15.46 10.00
N GLY A 144 -2.97 -15.86 10.79
CA GLY A 144 -1.67 -16.33 10.31
C GLY A 144 -1.52 -17.84 10.39
N PRO A 145 -0.38 -18.38 9.92
CA PRO A 145 -0.07 -19.79 10.05
C PRO A 145 0.03 -20.20 11.53
N GLN A 146 -0.26 -21.46 11.82
CA GLN A 146 -0.07 -22.00 13.16
C GLN A 146 1.43 -21.98 13.53
N PRO A 147 1.78 -21.89 14.84
CA PRO A 147 3.17 -21.78 15.28
C PRO A 147 4.08 -22.96 14.86
N ASP A 148 3.49 -24.14 14.67
CA ASP A 148 4.16 -25.38 14.24
C ASP A 148 4.18 -25.57 12.72
N ALA A 149 3.61 -24.62 11.96
CA ALA A 149 3.65 -24.64 10.53
C ALA A 149 5.10 -24.53 10.02
N GLY A 150 5.47 -25.37 9.07
CA GLY A 150 6.79 -25.31 8.44
C GLY A 150 7.05 -23.96 7.76
N ARG A 151 8.30 -23.65 7.49
CA ARG A 151 8.71 -22.36 6.88
C ARG A 151 8.77 -22.40 5.33
N ASP A 152 8.34 -23.47 4.73
CA ASP A 152 8.35 -23.65 3.27
C ASP A 152 7.34 -22.77 2.51
N GLY A 153 6.46 -22.08 3.26
CA GLY A 153 5.49 -21.15 2.71
C GLY A 153 4.36 -21.77 1.91
N CYS A 154 4.39 -23.08 1.70
CA CYS A 154 3.37 -23.79 0.94
C CYS A 154 2.35 -24.44 1.87
N GLY A 155 1.06 -24.12 1.67
CA GLY A 155 -0.04 -24.72 2.43
C GLY A 155 -0.36 -24.06 3.78
N HIS A 156 0.33 -22.99 4.15
CA HIS A 156 0.02 -22.24 5.37
C HIS A 156 -1.00 -21.15 5.09
N LEU A 157 -2.14 -21.25 5.75
CA LEU A 157 -3.23 -20.29 5.58
C LEU A 157 -2.91 -19.02 6.37
N SER A 158 -2.60 -17.96 5.63
CA SER A 158 -2.68 -16.58 6.14
C SER A 158 -3.86 -15.92 5.44
N TYR A 159 -4.83 -15.43 6.20
CA TYR A 159 -6.06 -14.92 5.63
C TYR A 159 -6.63 -13.76 6.44
N ALA A 160 -7.01 -12.69 5.75
CA ALA A 160 -7.77 -11.60 6.33
C ALA A 160 -9.27 -11.86 6.13
N HIS A 161 -9.94 -12.42 7.14
CA HIS A 161 -11.40 -12.55 7.14
C HIS A 161 -12.08 -11.18 7.26
N LYS A 162 -11.33 -10.21 7.78
CA LYS A 162 -11.70 -8.80 7.89
C LYS A 162 -10.56 -7.93 7.41
N LEU A 163 -10.86 -6.73 6.95
CA LEU A 163 -9.90 -5.71 6.52
C LEU A 163 -9.09 -6.08 5.27
N GLY A 164 -9.48 -7.12 4.54
CA GLY A 164 -8.81 -7.56 3.33
C GLY A 164 -9.01 -6.57 2.16
N VAL A 165 -8.18 -6.74 1.11
CA VAL A 165 -8.17 -5.85 -0.06
C VAL A 165 -9.47 -5.90 -0.87
N GLU A 166 -10.25 -6.97 -0.75
CA GLU A 166 -11.55 -7.13 -1.40
C GLU A 166 -12.54 -6.02 -1.01
N ASN A 167 -12.44 -5.50 0.23
CA ASN A 167 -13.27 -4.39 0.68
C ASN A 167 -12.90 -3.10 -0.08
N MET A 168 -11.61 -2.86 -0.27
CA MET A 168 -11.10 -1.72 -1.03
C MET A 168 -11.42 -1.85 -2.52
N ALA A 169 -11.31 -3.06 -3.07
CA ALA A 169 -11.68 -3.37 -4.45
C ALA A 169 -13.19 -3.14 -4.70
N ALA A 170 -14.05 -3.56 -3.78
CA ALA A 170 -15.49 -3.32 -3.86
C ALA A 170 -15.84 -1.81 -3.77
N LYS A 171 -15.08 -1.05 -2.99
CA LYS A 171 -15.20 0.42 -2.93
C LYS A 171 -14.82 1.08 -4.25
N ALA A 172 -13.89 0.50 -5.01
CA ALA A 172 -13.33 1.06 -6.26
C ALA A 172 -12.77 2.47 -6.02
N ILE A 173 -11.49 2.53 -5.63
CA ILE A 173 -10.86 3.77 -5.19
C ILE A 173 -10.59 4.68 -6.38
N GLN A 174 -11.27 5.80 -6.43
CA GLN A 174 -11.10 6.86 -7.41
C GLN A 174 -11.48 8.20 -6.78
N GLY A 175 -10.65 9.21 -6.94
CA GLY A 175 -10.91 10.51 -6.35
C GLY A 175 -9.90 11.57 -6.78
N ARG A 176 -9.94 12.72 -6.11
CA ARG A 176 -8.95 13.77 -6.27
C ARG A 176 -7.68 13.40 -5.52
N ALA A 177 -6.54 13.61 -6.17
CA ALA A 177 -5.23 13.48 -5.54
C ALA A 177 -4.47 14.81 -5.62
N VAL A 178 -3.64 15.09 -4.63
CA VAL A 178 -2.73 16.23 -4.59
C VAL A 178 -1.30 15.73 -4.43
N LEU A 179 -0.40 16.25 -5.26
CA LEU A 179 1.02 15.91 -5.23
C LEU A 179 1.80 16.94 -4.44
N VAL A 180 2.64 16.49 -3.54
CA VAL A 180 3.62 17.29 -2.80
C VAL A 180 5.02 16.83 -3.22
N ASP A 181 5.75 17.72 -3.87
CA ASP A 181 7.12 17.48 -4.32
C ASP A 181 8.11 17.80 -3.20
N LEU A 182 8.41 16.78 -2.39
CA LEU A 182 9.38 16.91 -1.30
C LEU A 182 10.82 16.90 -1.82
N GLU A 183 11.09 16.22 -2.94
CA GLU A 183 12.42 16.18 -3.55
C GLU A 183 12.90 17.58 -3.95
N LYS A 184 12.02 18.39 -4.52
CA LYS A 184 12.29 19.79 -4.87
C LYS A 184 12.80 20.63 -3.70
N HIS A 185 12.31 20.35 -2.48
CA HIS A 185 12.62 21.14 -1.28
C HIS A 185 13.75 20.57 -0.43
N PHE A 186 13.89 19.24 -0.39
CA PHE A 186 14.85 18.55 0.49
C PHE A 186 15.96 17.82 -0.27
N GLY A 187 15.84 17.71 -1.60
CA GLY A 187 16.77 16.92 -2.40
C GLY A 187 16.68 15.42 -2.08
N ARG A 188 17.74 14.69 -2.42
CA ARG A 188 17.80 13.22 -2.28
C ARG A 188 18.62 12.72 -1.09
N GLY A 189 18.99 13.62 -0.17
CA GLY A 189 19.57 13.24 1.12
C GLY A 189 18.51 12.76 2.09
N HIS A 190 18.91 11.89 3.02
CA HIS A 190 17.98 11.41 4.05
C HIS A 190 17.59 12.55 5.00
N THR A 191 16.30 12.80 5.13
CA THR A 191 15.76 13.89 5.96
C THR A 191 14.40 13.49 6.52
N TYR A 192 14.22 13.66 7.83
CA TYR A 192 12.91 13.55 8.47
C TYR A 192 12.15 14.86 8.32
N VAL A 193 10.99 14.80 7.67
CA VAL A 193 10.13 15.96 7.41
C VAL A 193 9.02 16.01 8.44
N GLY A 194 9.18 16.87 9.47
CA GLY A 194 8.14 17.14 10.46
C GLY A 194 7.14 18.19 9.99
N TYR A 195 6.14 18.47 10.83
CA TYR A 195 5.01 19.34 10.51
C TYR A 195 5.41 20.72 9.98
N ASP A 196 6.29 21.41 10.71
CA ASP A 196 6.62 22.80 10.37
C ASP A 196 7.36 22.89 9.01
N ALA A 197 8.18 21.90 8.68
CA ALA A 197 8.84 21.80 7.38
C ALA A 197 7.84 21.44 6.28
N PHE A 198 6.98 20.48 6.54
CA PHE A 198 5.94 20.05 5.60
C PHE A 198 4.96 21.16 5.26
N ARG A 199 4.50 21.93 6.27
CA ARG A 199 3.64 23.11 6.07
C ARG A 199 4.29 24.17 5.18
N LYS A 200 5.59 24.44 5.36
CA LYS A 200 6.32 25.37 4.48
C LYS A 200 6.32 24.91 3.02
N VAL A 201 6.43 23.61 2.77
CA VAL A 201 6.33 23.06 1.40
C VAL A 201 4.95 23.31 0.81
N LEU A 202 3.88 22.97 1.55
CA LEU A 202 2.51 23.19 1.10
C LEU A 202 2.25 24.65 0.78
N ASP A 203 2.73 25.56 1.63
CA ASP A 203 2.54 27.02 1.46
C ASP A 203 3.36 27.56 0.27
N ALA A 204 4.62 27.12 0.11
CA ALA A 204 5.51 27.54 -0.97
C ALA A 204 5.00 27.07 -2.35
N ASP A 205 4.51 25.86 -2.44
CA ASP A 205 4.00 25.28 -3.69
C ASP A 205 2.48 25.51 -3.86
N LYS A 206 1.85 26.23 -2.91
CA LYS A 206 0.40 26.55 -2.92
C LYS A 206 -0.48 25.29 -3.04
N VAL A 207 -0.05 24.21 -2.40
CA VAL A 207 -0.82 22.97 -2.37
C VAL A 207 -1.94 23.09 -1.35
N VAL A 208 -3.17 22.88 -1.81
CA VAL A 208 -4.36 22.86 -0.98
C VAL A 208 -4.87 21.43 -0.86
N VAL A 209 -4.84 20.93 0.38
CA VAL A 209 -5.36 19.60 0.74
C VAL A 209 -6.76 19.75 1.29
N GLU A 210 -7.70 19.01 0.75
CA GLU A 210 -9.10 19.02 1.15
C GLU A 210 -9.54 17.66 1.70
N PRO A 211 -10.58 17.59 2.55
CA PRO A 211 -11.12 16.32 3.02
C PRO A 211 -11.44 15.35 1.88
N GLY A 212 -10.99 14.10 2.03
CA GLY A 212 -11.16 13.05 1.06
C GLY A 212 -10.11 13.03 -0.07
N ASP A 213 -9.17 13.97 -0.12
CA ASP A 213 -8.06 13.91 -1.06
C ASP A 213 -7.13 12.72 -0.76
N MET A 214 -6.54 12.18 -1.78
CA MET A 214 -5.37 11.30 -1.69
C MET A 214 -4.12 12.18 -1.72
N LEU A 215 -3.26 12.08 -0.71
CA LEU A 215 -2.02 12.84 -0.61
C LEU A 215 -0.87 12.00 -1.19
N LEU A 216 -0.25 12.50 -2.26
CA LEU A 216 0.89 11.88 -2.92
C LEU A 216 2.16 12.65 -2.54
N LEU A 217 3.17 11.92 -2.07
CA LEU A 217 4.49 12.47 -1.73
C LEU A 217 5.51 11.96 -2.75
N TYR A 218 6.17 12.87 -3.43
CA TYR A 218 7.29 12.56 -4.30
C TYR A 218 8.60 12.89 -3.59
N THR A 219 9.44 11.89 -3.39
CA THR A 219 10.73 12.01 -2.70
C THR A 219 11.92 11.76 -3.62
N GLY A 220 11.67 11.26 -4.83
CA GLY A 220 12.69 10.85 -5.79
C GLY A 220 13.32 9.48 -5.51
N PHE A 221 12.80 8.74 -4.52
CA PHE A 221 13.33 7.43 -4.14
C PHE A 221 13.20 6.41 -5.28
N THR A 222 12.03 6.33 -5.92
CA THR A 222 11.81 5.40 -7.02
C THR A 222 12.71 5.68 -8.22
N ASP A 223 13.05 6.93 -8.48
CA ASP A 223 14.02 7.30 -9.51
C ASP A 223 15.41 6.71 -9.22
N GLU A 224 15.86 6.79 -7.97
CA GLU A 224 17.15 6.23 -7.57
C GLU A 224 17.13 4.70 -7.63
N ILE A 225 16.05 4.07 -7.23
CA ILE A 225 15.86 2.60 -7.35
C ILE A 225 15.88 2.17 -8.83
N MET A 226 15.22 2.92 -9.72
CA MET A 226 15.25 2.65 -11.15
C MET A 226 16.66 2.79 -11.74
N LYS A 227 17.43 3.80 -11.32
CA LYS A 227 18.84 3.99 -11.74
C LYS A 227 19.75 2.86 -11.28
N MET A 228 19.48 2.25 -10.12
CA MET A 228 20.22 1.08 -9.62
C MET A 228 19.96 -0.18 -10.45
N ASN A 229 18.96 -0.17 -11.33
CA ASN A 229 18.67 -1.23 -12.31
C ASN A 229 18.72 -2.65 -11.72
N LYS A 230 17.97 -2.88 -10.64
CA LYS A 230 17.87 -4.16 -9.90
C LYS A 230 19.15 -4.60 -9.16
N GLN A 231 20.17 -3.75 -9.10
CA GLN A 231 21.39 -3.97 -8.32
C GLN A 231 21.41 -3.00 -7.15
N VAL A 232 20.48 -3.19 -6.22
CA VAL A 232 20.28 -2.25 -5.13
C VAL A 232 21.42 -2.33 -4.13
N ASP A 233 21.98 -1.17 -3.82
CA ASP A 233 22.84 -0.96 -2.66
C ASP A 233 21.94 -0.68 -1.43
N PRO A 234 21.83 -1.62 -0.47
CA PRO A 234 20.94 -1.45 0.66
C PRO A 234 21.33 -0.31 1.60
N GLU A 235 22.63 -0.08 1.80
CA GLU A 235 23.10 1.02 2.66
C GLU A 235 22.69 2.37 2.08
N ARG A 236 22.92 2.55 0.78
CA ARG A 236 22.49 3.74 0.08
C ARG A 236 20.97 3.89 0.06
N ALA A 237 20.24 2.81 -0.21
CA ALA A 237 18.79 2.85 -0.28
C ALA A 237 18.14 3.25 1.07
N HIS A 238 18.70 2.80 2.20
CA HIS A 238 18.23 3.19 3.53
C HIS A 238 18.67 4.59 3.97
N ALA A 239 19.66 5.18 3.29
CA ALA A 239 20.23 6.48 3.64
C ALA A 239 19.88 7.59 2.64
N MET A 240 18.92 7.39 1.76
CA MET A 240 18.55 8.38 0.75
C MET A 240 17.09 8.82 0.86
N CYS A 241 16.84 10.01 0.30
CA CYS A 241 15.54 10.66 0.19
C CYS A 241 14.90 10.99 1.53
N CYS A 242 13.91 11.85 1.50
CA CYS A 242 13.21 12.26 2.70
C CYS A 242 12.06 11.31 3.02
N VAL A 243 11.71 11.27 4.30
CA VAL A 243 10.56 10.55 4.85
C VAL A 243 9.80 11.48 5.79
N LEU A 244 8.53 11.23 6.03
CA LEU A 244 7.81 11.95 7.08
C LEU A 244 8.34 11.55 8.47
N ASP A 245 8.34 12.48 9.41
CA ASP A 245 8.69 12.16 10.80
C ASP A 245 7.46 11.67 11.57
N GLY A 246 7.26 10.36 11.63
CA GLY A 246 6.17 9.72 12.37
C GLY A 246 6.21 9.93 13.88
N ARG A 247 7.28 10.52 14.42
CA ARG A 247 7.40 10.92 15.84
C ARG A 247 6.84 12.34 16.09
N ASP A 248 6.62 13.13 15.03
CA ASP A 248 6.09 14.50 15.17
C ASP A 248 4.58 14.47 15.40
N ARG A 249 4.17 14.67 16.64
CA ARG A 249 2.76 14.68 17.03
C ARG A 249 1.92 15.73 16.29
N LYS A 250 2.53 16.86 15.90
CA LYS A 250 1.80 17.88 15.12
C LYS A 250 1.52 17.39 13.71
N LEU A 251 2.47 16.66 13.11
CA LEU A 251 2.28 16.06 11.78
C LEU A 251 1.20 14.98 11.83
N LEU A 252 1.23 14.10 12.82
CA LEU A 252 0.20 13.07 13.00
C LEU A 252 -1.18 13.69 13.23
N GLN A 253 -1.26 14.77 14.05
CA GLN A 253 -2.50 15.49 14.26
C GLN A 253 -2.99 16.15 12.96
N TRP A 254 -2.11 16.77 12.18
CA TRP A 254 -2.46 17.36 10.90
C TRP A 254 -2.98 16.31 9.92
N ILE A 255 -2.35 15.13 9.84
CA ILE A 255 -2.84 13.99 9.01
C ILE A 255 -4.26 13.61 9.44
N THR A 256 -4.54 13.64 10.75
CA THR A 256 -5.87 13.36 11.27
C THR A 256 -6.86 14.46 10.90
N ASP A 257 -6.54 15.71 11.12
CA ASP A 257 -7.43 16.86 10.95
C ASP A 257 -7.69 17.20 9.48
N SER A 258 -6.71 16.97 8.60
CA SER A 258 -6.85 17.20 7.15
C SER A 258 -7.85 16.27 6.48
N GLN A 259 -8.20 15.16 7.14
CA GLN A 259 -9.13 14.16 6.60
C GLN A 259 -8.74 13.63 5.21
N ILE A 260 -7.45 13.49 4.94
CA ILE A 260 -7.00 12.81 3.73
C ILE A 260 -7.51 11.36 3.72
N SER A 261 -7.87 10.85 2.56
CA SER A 261 -8.39 9.49 2.40
C SER A 261 -7.30 8.43 2.30
N ALA A 262 -6.16 8.79 1.71
CA ALA A 262 -4.98 7.94 1.59
C ALA A 262 -3.70 8.79 1.62
N LEU A 263 -2.62 8.20 2.12
CA LEU A 263 -1.27 8.74 2.10
C LEU A 263 -0.42 7.80 1.24
N ILE A 264 0.17 8.33 0.19
CA ILE A 264 0.86 7.58 -0.85
C ILE A 264 2.24 8.22 -1.05
N ALA A 265 3.29 7.42 -1.09
CA ALA A 265 4.63 7.92 -1.30
C ALA A 265 5.42 7.00 -2.22
N ASP A 266 6.44 7.55 -2.88
CA ASP A 266 7.34 6.81 -3.76
C ASP A 266 8.56 6.21 -3.02
N ASN A 267 8.64 6.36 -1.69
CA ASN A 267 9.77 5.89 -0.90
C ASN A 267 9.56 4.47 -0.32
N TYR A 268 10.60 3.94 0.33
CA TYR A 268 10.60 2.59 0.91
C TYR A 268 9.58 2.43 2.05
N GLY A 269 9.36 3.49 2.81
CA GLY A 269 8.34 3.64 3.83
C GLY A 269 7.96 5.10 3.91
N VAL A 270 6.71 5.42 4.24
CA VAL A 270 6.24 6.81 4.33
C VAL A 270 6.97 7.56 5.46
N GLU A 271 7.34 6.81 6.51
CA GLU A 271 8.08 7.27 7.68
C GLU A 271 9.35 6.46 7.95
#